data_752a406e9b500a4602229340b10acce4
#
_entry.id   752a406e9b500a4602229340b10acce4
#
_cell.length_a   1.000
_cell.length_b   1.000
_cell.length_c   1.000
_cell.angle_alpha   90.00
_cell.angle_beta   90.00
_cell.angle_gamma   90.00
#
_symmetry.space_group_name_H-M   'P 1'
#
loop_
_entity.id
_entity.type
_entity.pdbx_description
1 polymer ?
#
loop_
_entity_poly.entity_id
_entity_poly.type
_entity_poly.pdbx_seq_one_letter_code
_entity_poly.pdbx_strand_id
1 'polypeptide(L)'
;MGLTRFGLLIPPAGPWSAQAPGYRWAEEVGYDIVYTADHLTHPTLPGLWLGEAFTVLTAASAVTERIQLGTLVASSTFRTPVPLARIAMTTQDISGGRLVLGLGMGSPLCAVADRGVRGSLGEMSNRFVDVVRGYLAAVNGATDWQGDTMSFGGLETTAMPDGAMVPELLLAGHGPRSLALAAAYADTWNTYGGPAAAQLEADEFWQLISHQIDAFARACEGQGRDPDDVRRSLLLGFGRVLPTTSVDSYLAAVERAAALGFDELVVSGSHWAAGTPSDVEVHEQALARLR
;
A
#
# COMPACT_ATOMS: atom_id res chain seq x y z
N MET A 1 -16.49 16.38 2.89
CA MET A 1 -16.67 14.94 3.19
C MET A 1 -15.61 14.55 4.22
N GLY A 2 -15.91 13.65 5.14
CA GLY A 2 -14.94 13.15 6.14
C GLY A 2 -14.22 11.91 5.62
N LEU A 3 -13.16 11.49 6.32
CA LEU A 3 -12.52 10.19 6.08
C LEU A 3 -13.57 9.07 6.15
N THR A 4 -13.51 8.16 5.18
CA THR A 4 -14.46 7.05 5.07
C THR A 4 -13.81 5.70 5.37
N ARG A 5 -12.45 5.65 5.51
CA ARG A 5 -11.70 4.41 5.66
C ARG A 5 -10.49 4.60 6.59
N PHE A 6 -10.34 3.68 7.55
CA PHE A 6 -9.22 3.65 8.49
C PHE A 6 -8.39 2.40 8.26
N GLY A 7 -7.12 2.59 7.93
CA GLY A 7 -6.17 1.52 7.67
C GLY A 7 -5.11 1.39 8.76
N LEU A 8 -4.63 0.17 8.96
CA LEU A 8 -3.50 -0.15 9.81
C LEU A 8 -2.41 -0.81 8.98
N LEU A 9 -1.17 -0.34 9.09
CA LEU A 9 -0.02 -1.01 8.49
C LEU A 9 0.68 -1.87 9.54
N ILE A 10 0.64 -3.20 9.37
CA ILE A 10 1.38 -4.16 10.17
C ILE A 10 2.56 -4.69 9.34
N PRO A 11 3.83 -4.33 9.68
CA PRO A 11 4.99 -4.91 9.02
C PRO A 11 5.01 -6.44 9.17
N PRO A 12 5.42 -7.21 8.14
CA PRO A 12 5.43 -8.67 8.19
C PRO A 12 6.65 -9.20 8.95
N ALA A 13 6.86 -8.71 10.18
CA ALA A 13 8.06 -8.91 10.96
C ALA A 13 7.87 -9.97 12.06
N GLY A 14 8.85 -10.87 12.18
CA GLY A 14 8.81 -11.98 13.13
C GLY A 14 7.93 -13.16 12.69
N PRO A 15 7.74 -14.17 13.55
CA PRO A 15 6.98 -15.36 13.22
C PRO A 15 5.49 -15.06 13.09
N TRP A 16 4.79 -15.84 12.24
CA TRP A 16 3.35 -15.69 12.02
C TRP A 16 2.53 -15.76 13.32
N SER A 17 2.92 -16.61 14.26
CA SER A 17 2.24 -16.73 15.55
C SER A 17 2.23 -15.43 16.38
N ALA A 18 3.21 -14.55 16.15
CA ALA A 18 3.24 -13.22 16.77
C ALA A 18 2.44 -12.18 15.98
N GLN A 19 2.31 -12.35 14.67
CA GLN A 19 1.60 -11.41 13.80
C GLN A 19 0.08 -11.64 13.76
N ALA A 20 -0.37 -12.90 13.74
CA ALA A 20 -1.78 -13.27 13.59
C ALA A 20 -2.73 -12.59 14.60
N PRO A 21 -2.38 -12.41 15.89
CA PRO A 21 -3.21 -11.66 16.83
C PRO A 21 -3.49 -10.22 16.39
N GLY A 22 -2.53 -9.55 15.75
CA GLY A 22 -2.68 -8.17 15.27
C GLY A 22 -3.74 -8.02 14.18
N TYR A 23 -3.85 -8.98 13.27
CA TYR A 23 -4.86 -8.98 12.22
C TYR A 23 -6.28 -9.17 12.79
N ARG A 24 -6.45 -10.08 13.75
CA ARG A 24 -7.74 -10.27 14.44
C ARG A 24 -8.13 -9.03 15.25
N TRP A 25 -7.20 -8.51 16.03
CA TRP A 25 -7.41 -7.31 16.82
C TRP A 25 -7.80 -6.12 15.93
N ALA A 26 -7.13 -5.91 14.81
CA ALA A 26 -7.48 -4.82 13.90
C ALA A 26 -8.93 -4.91 13.39
N GLU A 27 -9.40 -6.14 13.10
CA GLU A 27 -10.80 -6.36 12.72
C GLU A 27 -11.76 -6.13 13.90
N GLU A 28 -11.39 -6.55 15.11
CA GLU A 28 -12.19 -6.40 16.33
C GLU A 28 -12.37 -4.93 16.73
N VAL A 29 -11.30 -4.13 16.65
CA VAL A 29 -11.37 -2.70 17.00
C VAL A 29 -11.99 -1.83 15.92
N GLY A 30 -12.20 -2.39 14.73
CA GLY A 30 -12.96 -1.73 13.67
C GLY A 30 -12.12 -1.01 12.61
N TYR A 31 -10.89 -1.43 12.35
CA TYR A 31 -10.21 -1.02 11.12
C TYR A 31 -10.93 -1.57 9.88
N ASP A 32 -10.92 -0.79 8.80
CA ASP A 32 -11.52 -1.19 7.53
C ASP A 32 -10.58 -2.05 6.71
N ILE A 33 -9.26 -1.83 6.88
CA ILE A 33 -8.21 -2.54 6.14
C ILE A 33 -6.94 -2.69 6.97
N VAL A 34 -6.27 -3.85 6.85
CA VAL A 34 -4.89 -4.04 7.28
C VAL A 34 -3.99 -4.18 6.07
N TYR A 35 -2.98 -3.34 6.03
CA TYR A 35 -1.91 -3.43 5.05
C TYR A 35 -0.69 -4.12 5.63
N THR A 36 0.11 -4.75 4.74
CA THR A 36 1.46 -5.22 5.06
C THR A 36 2.47 -4.69 4.05
N ALA A 37 3.72 -4.54 4.49
CA ALA A 37 4.80 -4.10 3.62
C ALA A 37 5.48 -5.29 2.91
N ASP A 38 6.16 -5.01 1.80
CA ASP A 38 6.88 -6.01 1.00
C ASP A 38 8.36 -5.62 0.91
N HIS A 39 9.11 -6.00 1.95
CA HIS A 39 10.52 -5.69 2.09
C HIS A 39 11.37 -6.95 2.30
N LEU A 40 12.52 -7.05 1.61
CA LEU A 40 13.55 -8.06 1.88
C LEU A 40 14.54 -7.59 2.95
N THR A 41 14.70 -6.28 3.09
CA THR A 41 15.55 -5.65 4.09
C THR A 41 14.99 -4.27 4.44
N HIS A 42 15.19 -3.83 5.68
CA HIS A 42 14.76 -2.52 6.14
C HIS A 42 15.86 -1.84 6.93
N PRO A 43 16.22 -0.59 6.62
CA PRO A 43 17.37 0.08 7.21
C PRO A 43 17.23 0.31 8.72
N THR A 44 16.01 0.48 9.22
CA THR A 44 15.72 0.71 10.65
C THR A 44 15.43 -0.57 11.43
N LEU A 45 15.41 -1.74 10.76
CA LEU A 45 15.11 -3.04 11.36
C LEU A 45 16.19 -4.08 11.00
N PRO A 46 17.48 -3.80 11.30
CA PRO A 46 18.57 -4.70 10.94
C PRO A 46 18.43 -6.03 11.69
N GLY A 47 18.62 -7.14 10.96
CA GLY A 47 18.55 -8.49 11.55
C GLY A 47 17.14 -8.99 11.85
N LEU A 48 16.09 -8.22 11.57
CA LEU A 48 14.72 -8.67 11.71
C LEU A 48 14.30 -9.51 10.49
N TRP A 49 13.73 -10.68 10.74
CA TRP A 49 13.14 -11.49 9.69
C TRP A 49 11.83 -10.84 9.19
N LEU A 50 11.71 -10.70 7.88
CA LEU A 50 10.52 -10.16 7.22
C LEU A 50 9.88 -11.26 6.37
N GLY A 51 8.58 -11.49 6.59
CA GLY A 51 7.78 -12.42 5.80
C GLY A 51 7.47 -11.90 4.40
N GLU A 52 7.17 -12.81 3.47
CA GLU A 52 6.69 -12.46 2.14
C GLU A 52 5.24 -11.97 2.23
N ALA A 53 4.97 -10.79 1.64
CA ALA A 53 3.74 -10.04 1.87
C ALA A 53 2.46 -10.81 1.52
N PHE A 54 2.37 -11.43 0.34
CA PHE A 54 1.16 -12.13 -0.10
C PHE A 54 0.93 -13.42 0.67
N THR A 55 1.99 -14.13 1.05
CA THR A 55 1.91 -15.29 1.93
C THR A 55 1.34 -14.93 3.29
N VAL A 56 1.79 -13.80 3.87
CA VAL A 56 1.26 -13.27 5.13
C VAL A 56 -0.20 -12.86 4.99
N LEU A 57 -0.58 -12.15 3.92
CA LEU A 57 -1.97 -11.75 3.69
C LEU A 57 -2.89 -12.96 3.46
N THR A 58 -2.42 -13.99 2.75
CA THR A 58 -3.17 -15.24 2.60
C THR A 58 -3.40 -15.92 3.95
N ALA A 59 -2.38 -15.97 4.81
CA ALA A 59 -2.55 -16.47 6.17
C ALA A 59 -3.49 -15.60 7.02
N ALA A 60 -3.43 -14.27 6.85
CA ALA A 60 -4.31 -13.31 7.54
C ALA A 60 -5.77 -13.51 7.12
N SER A 61 -6.03 -13.80 5.85
CA SER A 61 -7.40 -14.05 5.37
C SER A 61 -8.07 -15.25 6.03
N ALA A 62 -7.29 -16.23 6.50
CA ALA A 62 -7.79 -17.40 7.20
C ALA A 62 -8.11 -17.14 8.68
N VAL A 63 -7.72 -16.01 9.24
CA VAL A 63 -7.94 -15.64 10.65
C VAL A 63 -8.79 -14.39 10.84
N THR A 64 -9.29 -13.83 9.73
CA THR A 64 -10.19 -12.66 9.66
C THR A 64 -11.38 -12.97 8.75
N GLU A 65 -12.49 -12.28 8.92
CA GLU A 65 -13.72 -12.54 8.16
C GLU A 65 -14.18 -11.40 7.26
N ARG A 66 -13.98 -10.14 7.67
CA ARG A 66 -14.56 -8.96 7.01
C ARG A 66 -13.52 -7.93 6.57
N ILE A 67 -12.47 -7.76 7.38
CA ILE A 67 -11.47 -6.71 7.13
C ILE A 67 -10.79 -6.90 5.79
N GLN A 68 -10.61 -5.81 5.06
CA GLN A 68 -9.80 -5.84 3.83
C GLN A 68 -8.32 -6.06 4.17
N LEU A 69 -7.61 -6.68 3.26
CA LEU A 69 -6.20 -7.05 3.41
C LEU A 69 -5.44 -6.50 2.21
N GLY A 70 -4.36 -5.76 2.43
CA GLY A 70 -3.66 -5.15 1.33
C GLY A 70 -2.15 -5.13 1.47
N THR A 71 -1.48 -4.91 0.35
CA THR A 71 -0.06 -4.56 0.35
C THR A 71 0.08 -3.04 0.35
N LEU A 72 0.98 -2.49 1.20
CA LEU A 72 1.33 -1.07 1.18
C LEU A 72 2.85 -0.92 1.34
N VAL A 73 3.59 -1.15 0.29
CA VAL A 73 3.15 -1.57 -1.04
C VAL A 73 3.95 -2.79 -1.50
N ALA A 74 3.37 -3.63 -2.36
CA ALA A 74 4.14 -4.66 -3.03
C ALA A 74 5.18 -4.01 -3.97
N SER A 75 6.42 -4.50 -3.88
CA SER A 75 7.53 -3.97 -4.65
C SER A 75 7.50 -4.45 -6.09
N SER A 76 7.51 -3.52 -7.04
CA SER A 76 7.65 -3.83 -8.47
C SER A 76 9.00 -4.47 -8.82
N THR A 77 9.98 -4.47 -7.89
CA THR A 77 11.29 -5.07 -8.14
C THR A 77 11.28 -6.59 -8.04
N PHE A 78 10.37 -7.20 -7.25
CA PHE A 78 10.42 -8.61 -6.93
C PHE A 78 9.64 -9.51 -7.91
N ARG A 79 8.67 -8.95 -8.63
CA ARG A 79 7.76 -9.76 -9.45
C ARG A 79 7.64 -9.20 -10.86
N THR A 80 7.45 -10.09 -11.83
CA THR A 80 7.04 -9.73 -13.18
C THR A 80 5.51 -9.76 -13.30
N PRO A 81 4.91 -9.15 -14.34
CA PRO A 81 3.47 -8.97 -14.47
C PRO A 81 2.62 -10.22 -14.28
N VAL A 82 2.94 -11.32 -14.99
CA VAL A 82 2.10 -12.53 -14.96
C VAL A 82 2.14 -13.24 -13.60
N PRO A 83 3.31 -13.51 -12.98
CA PRO A 83 3.36 -14.02 -11.61
C PRO A 83 2.63 -13.12 -10.60
N LEU A 84 2.76 -11.78 -10.72
CA LEU A 84 2.03 -10.85 -9.86
C LEU A 84 0.51 -10.98 -10.03
N ALA A 85 0.03 -11.06 -11.27
CA ALA A 85 -1.39 -11.27 -11.55
C ALA A 85 -1.90 -12.58 -10.93
N ARG A 86 -1.13 -13.69 -11.05
CA ARG A 86 -1.50 -14.98 -10.45
C ARG A 86 -1.55 -14.91 -8.93
N ILE A 87 -0.54 -14.31 -8.29
CA ILE A 87 -0.48 -14.16 -6.84
C ILE A 87 -1.66 -13.30 -6.36
N ALA A 88 -1.89 -12.13 -6.98
CA ALA A 88 -2.96 -11.23 -6.59
C ALA A 88 -4.34 -11.88 -6.74
N MET A 89 -4.60 -12.54 -7.87
CA MET A 89 -5.88 -13.21 -8.12
C MET A 89 -6.11 -14.40 -7.19
N THR A 90 -5.06 -15.20 -6.91
CA THR A 90 -5.18 -16.31 -5.95
C THR A 90 -5.45 -15.80 -4.54
N THR A 91 -4.77 -14.74 -4.10
CA THR A 91 -5.02 -14.13 -2.78
C THR A 91 -6.41 -13.50 -2.70
N GLN A 92 -6.87 -12.89 -3.78
CA GLN A 92 -8.22 -12.33 -3.90
C GLN A 92 -9.30 -13.42 -3.74
N ASP A 93 -9.13 -14.55 -4.43
CA ASP A 93 -10.03 -15.70 -4.35
C ASP A 93 -10.06 -16.29 -2.93
N ILE A 94 -8.88 -16.61 -2.36
CA ILE A 94 -8.77 -17.17 -1.00
C ILE A 94 -9.34 -16.24 0.06
N SER A 95 -9.16 -14.93 -0.10
CA SER A 95 -9.67 -13.94 0.85
C SER A 95 -11.17 -13.65 0.69
N GLY A 96 -11.84 -14.23 -0.32
CA GLY A 96 -13.25 -13.95 -0.61
C GLY A 96 -13.48 -12.52 -1.12
N GLY A 97 -12.56 -12.01 -1.93
CA GLY A 97 -12.71 -10.68 -2.54
C GLY A 97 -12.20 -9.50 -1.70
N ARG A 98 -11.42 -9.77 -0.64
CA ARG A 98 -10.97 -8.75 0.32
C ARG A 98 -9.58 -8.16 0.05
N LEU A 99 -8.90 -8.57 -1.04
CA LEU A 99 -7.57 -8.06 -1.34
C LEU A 99 -7.62 -6.65 -1.93
N VAL A 100 -6.73 -5.77 -1.43
CA VAL A 100 -6.32 -4.51 -2.06
C VAL A 100 -4.88 -4.67 -2.53
N LEU A 101 -4.67 -4.62 -3.85
CA LEU A 101 -3.33 -4.71 -4.42
C LEU A 101 -2.67 -3.33 -4.45
N GLY A 102 -1.87 -3.04 -3.45
CA GLY A 102 -1.05 -1.84 -3.43
C GLY A 102 0.30 -2.07 -4.09
N LEU A 103 0.65 -1.30 -5.11
CA LEU A 103 1.91 -1.39 -5.84
C LEU A 103 2.73 -0.11 -5.71
N GLY A 104 4.04 -0.27 -5.64
CA GLY A 104 4.98 0.83 -5.61
C GLY A 104 6.29 0.50 -6.34
N MET A 105 7.09 1.54 -6.56
CA MET A 105 8.37 1.43 -7.27
C MET A 105 9.35 0.47 -6.57
N GLY A 106 9.18 0.26 -5.24
CA GLY A 106 10.12 -0.50 -4.43
C GLY A 106 11.26 0.34 -3.86
N SER A 107 12.14 -0.31 -3.11
CA SER A 107 13.29 0.31 -2.44
C SER A 107 14.60 -0.07 -3.15
N PRO A 108 15.54 0.89 -3.36
CA PRO A 108 16.87 0.58 -3.90
C PRO A 108 17.64 -0.44 -3.05
N LEU A 109 17.44 -0.46 -1.72
CA LEU A 109 18.06 -1.46 -0.84
C LEU A 109 17.52 -2.86 -1.08
N CYS A 110 16.20 -2.99 -1.25
CA CYS A 110 15.57 -4.26 -1.58
C CYS A 110 15.96 -4.73 -2.98
N ALA A 111 16.14 -3.85 -3.95
CA ALA A 111 16.63 -4.20 -5.28
C ALA A 111 18.06 -4.78 -5.24
N VAL A 112 18.93 -4.26 -4.36
CA VAL A 112 20.26 -4.83 -4.13
C VAL A 112 20.16 -6.21 -3.48
N ALA A 113 19.29 -6.36 -2.45
CA ALA A 113 19.11 -7.63 -1.76
C ALA A 113 18.55 -8.73 -2.70
N ASP A 114 17.67 -8.37 -3.64
CA ASP A 114 17.08 -9.30 -4.61
C ASP A 114 18.03 -9.67 -5.75
N ARG A 115 18.71 -8.69 -6.34
CA ARG A 115 19.43 -8.86 -7.62
C ARG A 115 20.92 -8.50 -7.57
N GLY A 116 21.42 -8.07 -6.42
CA GLY A 116 22.81 -7.63 -6.27
C GLY A 116 23.14 -6.30 -6.97
N VAL A 117 22.18 -5.64 -7.61
CA VAL A 117 22.38 -4.43 -8.41
C VAL A 117 21.45 -3.32 -7.94
N ARG A 118 22.05 -2.16 -7.66
CA ARG A 118 21.29 -0.94 -7.39
C ARG A 118 20.89 -0.28 -8.70
N GLY A 119 19.63 -0.46 -9.11
CA GLY A 119 19.09 0.27 -10.26
C GLY A 119 19.01 1.77 -9.99
N SER A 120 19.12 2.58 -11.05
CA SER A 120 18.79 4.01 -10.99
C SER A 120 17.30 4.21 -10.70
N LEU A 121 16.93 5.37 -10.17
CA LEU A 121 15.52 5.71 -9.95
C LEU A 121 14.71 5.70 -11.26
N GLY A 122 15.36 6.06 -12.40
CA GLY A 122 14.74 6.00 -13.71
C GLY A 122 14.40 4.58 -14.15
N GLU A 123 15.35 3.64 -14.00
CA GLU A 123 15.14 2.21 -14.30
C GLU A 123 14.05 1.60 -13.41
N MET A 124 14.08 1.89 -12.12
CA MET A 124 13.04 1.42 -11.18
C MET A 124 11.67 1.99 -11.56
N SER A 125 11.60 3.26 -11.95
CA SER A 125 10.36 3.90 -12.39
C SER A 125 9.82 3.30 -13.69
N ASN A 126 10.68 3.02 -14.68
CA ASN A 126 10.27 2.36 -15.93
C ASN A 126 9.74 0.96 -15.65
N ARG A 127 10.45 0.21 -14.81
CA ARG A 127 10.01 -1.12 -14.36
C ARG A 127 8.65 -1.06 -13.65
N PHE A 128 8.42 -0.07 -12.78
CA PHE A 128 7.15 0.10 -12.09
C PHE A 128 6.00 0.33 -13.07
N VAL A 129 6.19 1.19 -14.07
CA VAL A 129 5.21 1.41 -15.13
C VAL A 129 4.87 0.10 -15.86
N ASP A 130 5.89 -0.67 -16.23
CA ASP A 130 5.71 -1.93 -16.95
C ASP A 130 5.04 -3.01 -16.09
N VAL A 131 5.39 -3.10 -14.79
CA VAL A 131 4.73 -4.04 -13.88
C VAL A 131 3.25 -3.74 -13.77
N VAL A 132 2.86 -2.47 -13.60
CA VAL A 132 1.44 -2.07 -13.51
C VAL A 132 0.70 -2.34 -14.81
N ARG A 133 1.24 -1.90 -15.96
CA ARG A 133 0.59 -2.07 -17.26
C ARG A 133 0.49 -3.54 -17.67
N GLY A 134 1.57 -4.30 -17.45
CA GLY A 134 1.58 -5.72 -17.75
C GLY A 134 0.67 -6.54 -16.82
N TYR A 135 0.58 -6.16 -15.54
CA TYR A 135 -0.40 -6.73 -14.61
C TYR A 135 -1.83 -6.52 -15.12
N LEU A 136 -2.17 -5.26 -15.47
CA LEU A 136 -3.49 -4.93 -16.00
C LEU A 136 -3.78 -5.69 -17.32
N ALA A 137 -2.80 -5.79 -18.21
CA ALA A 137 -2.94 -6.58 -19.43
C ALA A 137 -3.23 -8.06 -19.12
N ALA A 138 -2.48 -8.66 -18.19
CA ALA A 138 -2.66 -10.07 -17.82
C ALA A 138 -4.01 -10.36 -17.17
N VAL A 139 -4.49 -9.52 -16.23
CA VAL A 139 -5.80 -9.71 -15.60
C VAL A 139 -6.97 -9.42 -16.54
N ASN A 140 -6.76 -8.62 -17.58
CA ASN A 140 -7.75 -8.36 -18.64
C ASN A 140 -7.68 -9.39 -19.79
N GLY A 141 -6.92 -10.49 -19.64
CA GLY A 141 -6.94 -11.61 -20.57
C GLY A 141 -6.02 -11.47 -21.77
N ALA A 142 -5.05 -10.54 -21.75
CA ALA A 142 -4.05 -10.48 -22.81
C ALA A 142 -3.20 -11.76 -22.84
N THR A 143 -3.04 -12.34 -24.02
CA THR A 143 -2.15 -13.51 -24.24
C THR A 143 -0.70 -13.08 -24.43
N ASP A 144 -0.50 -11.88 -24.94
CA ASP A 144 0.79 -11.28 -25.22
C ASP A 144 0.78 -9.79 -24.82
N TRP A 145 1.90 -9.31 -24.32
CA TRP A 145 2.06 -7.90 -23.95
C TRP A 145 3.54 -7.49 -24.03
N GLN A 146 3.78 -6.25 -24.48
CA GLN A 146 5.11 -5.68 -24.62
C GLN A 146 5.15 -4.30 -23.95
N GLY A 147 6.05 -4.14 -22.96
CA GLY A 147 6.44 -2.89 -22.36
C GLY A 147 7.85 -2.45 -22.77
N ASP A 148 8.37 -1.43 -22.09
CA ASP A 148 9.71 -0.89 -22.37
C ASP A 148 10.83 -1.76 -21.78
N THR A 149 10.60 -2.38 -20.62
CA THR A 149 11.61 -3.14 -19.84
C THR A 149 11.27 -4.61 -19.70
N MET A 150 10.05 -5.03 -20.00
CA MET A 150 9.60 -6.41 -19.89
C MET A 150 8.44 -6.72 -20.81
N SER A 151 8.23 -8.01 -21.03
CA SER A 151 7.14 -8.52 -21.87
C SER A 151 6.69 -9.89 -21.37
N PHE A 152 5.54 -10.35 -21.85
CA PHE A 152 5.15 -11.74 -21.80
C PHE A 152 4.44 -12.15 -23.10
N GLY A 153 4.40 -13.45 -23.38
CA GLY A 153 3.73 -14.00 -24.55
C GLY A 153 3.35 -15.45 -24.36
N GLY A 154 2.39 -15.92 -25.14
CA GLY A 154 1.88 -17.28 -25.09
C GLY A 154 1.11 -17.60 -23.81
N LEU A 155 0.47 -16.62 -23.18
CA LEU A 155 -0.36 -16.82 -21.98
C LEU A 155 -1.73 -17.36 -22.41
N GLU A 156 -1.81 -18.69 -22.62
CA GLU A 156 -3.04 -19.35 -23.09
C GLU A 156 -4.05 -19.64 -21.98
N THR A 157 -3.64 -19.55 -20.71
CA THR A 157 -4.53 -19.80 -19.57
C THR A 157 -5.14 -18.47 -19.12
N THR A 158 -6.45 -18.48 -18.86
CA THR A 158 -7.15 -17.32 -18.30
C THR A 158 -6.46 -16.85 -17.01
N ALA A 159 -6.38 -15.55 -16.85
CA ALA A 159 -5.81 -14.96 -15.64
C ALA A 159 -6.69 -15.26 -14.41
N MET A 160 -7.98 -15.53 -14.60
CA MET A 160 -8.97 -15.53 -13.53
C MET A 160 -10.00 -16.65 -13.72
N PRO A 161 -10.54 -17.21 -12.62
CA PRO A 161 -11.77 -17.99 -12.67
C PRO A 161 -12.95 -17.14 -13.17
N ASP A 162 -13.92 -17.79 -13.80
CA ASP A 162 -15.15 -17.11 -14.24
C ASP A 162 -15.84 -16.43 -13.05
N GLY A 163 -16.18 -15.15 -13.20
CA GLY A 163 -16.86 -14.37 -12.17
C GLY A 163 -15.96 -13.82 -11.05
N ALA A 164 -14.65 -14.05 -11.09
CA ALA A 164 -13.73 -13.48 -10.12
C ALA A 164 -13.59 -11.96 -10.32
N MET A 165 -13.59 -11.21 -9.21
CA MET A 165 -13.35 -9.77 -9.24
C MET A 165 -11.85 -9.46 -9.20
N VAL A 166 -11.40 -8.49 -10.01
CA VAL A 166 -10.05 -7.94 -9.89
C VAL A 166 -9.92 -7.20 -8.55
N PRO A 167 -8.80 -7.35 -7.81
CA PRO A 167 -8.56 -6.57 -6.60
C PRO A 167 -8.57 -5.07 -6.87
N GLU A 168 -9.02 -4.27 -5.90
CA GLU A 168 -8.80 -2.83 -5.88
C GLU A 168 -7.31 -2.54 -6.08
N LEU A 169 -6.98 -1.63 -7.02
CA LEU A 169 -5.60 -1.26 -7.32
C LEU A 169 -5.21 0.04 -6.62
N LEU A 170 -4.34 -0.06 -5.62
CA LEU A 170 -3.71 1.09 -4.99
C LEU A 170 -2.33 1.32 -5.61
N LEU A 171 -2.07 2.54 -6.10
CA LEU A 171 -0.74 2.92 -6.58
C LEU A 171 -0.14 4.00 -5.68
N ALA A 172 1.04 3.70 -5.13
CA ALA A 172 1.76 4.64 -4.27
C ALA A 172 2.85 5.37 -5.06
N GLY A 173 2.91 6.68 -4.84
CA GLY A 173 3.95 7.51 -5.45
C GLY A 173 3.72 9.00 -5.30
N HIS A 174 4.83 9.75 -5.43
CA HIS A 174 4.87 11.20 -5.24
C HIS A 174 5.71 11.91 -6.33
N GLY A 175 6.34 11.17 -7.23
CA GLY A 175 7.06 11.72 -8.38
C GLY A 175 6.17 11.80 -9.64
N PRO A 176 6.52 12.63 -10.65
CA PRO A 176 5.67 12.89 -11.81
C PRO A 176 5.20 11.64 -12.54
N ARG A 177 6.08 10.64 -12.74
CA ARG A 177 5.75 9.40 -13.44
C ARG A 177 4.80 8.50 -12.66
N SER A 178 5.03 8.37 -11.33
CA SER A 178 4.15 7.57 -10.47
C SER A 178 2.79 8.24 -10.27
N LEU A 179 2.73 9.58 -10.22
CA LEU A 179 1.47 10.31 -10.19
C LEU A 179 0.68 10.14 -11.48
N ALA A 180 1.33 10.25 -12.65
CA ALA A 180 0.68 10.01 -13.94
C ALA A 180 0.17 8.56 -14.08
N LEU A 181 0.91 7.58 -13.54
CA LEU A 181 0.50 6.18 -13.54
C LEU A 181 -0.72 5.96 -12.62
N ALA A 182 -0.70 6.55 -11.41
CA ALA A 182 -1.83 6.49 -10.50
C ALA A 182 -3.06 7.19 -11.07
N ALA A 183 -2.91 8.36 -11.65
CA ALA A 183 -3.98 9.08 -12.31
C ALA A 183 -4.63 8.29 -13.46
N ALA A 184 -3.84 7.50 -14.20
CA ALA A 184 -4.34 6.71 -15.33
C ALA A 184 -5.06 5.43 -14.88
N TYR A 185 -4.60 4.76 -13.82
CA TYR A 185 -4.98 3.36 -13.57
C TYR A 185 -5.44 3.04 -12.14
N ALA A 186 -5.15 3.89 -11.14
CA ALA A 186 -5.44 3.54 -9.76
C ALA A 186 -6.93 3.72 -9.40
N ASP A 187 -7.44 2.82 -8.54
CA ASP A 187 -8.67 3.05 -7.77
C ASP A 187 -8.36 3.92 -6.54
N THR A 188 -7.14 3.76 -5.99
CA THR A 188 -6.65 4.54 -4.85
C THR A 188 -5.21 5.02 -5.11
N TRP A 189 -4.97 6.33 -4.94
CA TRP A 189 -3.63 6.88 -4.88
C TRP A 189 -3.18 7.00 -3.42
N ASN A 190 -1.97 6.50 -3.10
CA ASN A 190 -1.39 6.63 -1.76
C ASN A 190 -0.11 7.47 -1.76
N THR A 191 0.04 8.25 -0.68
CA THR A 191 1.29 8.93 -0.35
C THR A 191 1.61 8.83 1.15
N TYR A 192 2.90 8.93 1.48
CA TYR A 192 3.45 9.15 2.83
C TYR A 192 4.39 10.36 2.85
N GLY A 193 4.33 11.18 1.80
CA GLY A 193 5.22 12.34 1.59
C GLY A 193 6.55 11.98 0.89
N GLY A 194 6.98 10.73 0.93
CA GLY A 194 8.24 10.25 0.34
C GLY A 194 9.42 10.21 1.33
N PRO A 195 10.60 9.75 0.88
CA PRO A 195 11.75 9.49 1.77
C PRO A 195 12.23 10.71 2.57
N ALA A 196 12.12 11.91 2.02
CA ALA A 196 12.52 13.14 2.71
C ALA A 196 11.53 13.56 3.80
N ALA A 197 10.28 13.10 3.74
CA ALA A 197 9.22 13.51 4.67
C ALA A 197 9.51 13.15 6.13
N ALA A 198 10.28 12.08 6.37
CA ALA A 198 10.67 11.67 7.72
C ALA A 198 11.56 12.68 8.45
N GLN A 199 12.19 13.61 7.73
CA GLN A 199 13.09 14.64 8.27
C GLN A 199 12.36 15.97 8.56
N LEU A 200 11.14 16.15 8.03
CA LEU A 200 10.39 17.40 8.08
C LEU A 200 9.71 17.60 9.44
N GLU A 201 9.61 18.86 9.86
CA GLU A 201 8.71 19.25 10.94
C GLU A 201 7.25 19.08 10.50
N ALA A 202 6.33 19.02 11.46
CA ALA A 202 4.92 18.72 11.18
C ALA A 202 4.29 19.67 10.16
N ASP A 203 4.51 20.98 10.29
CA ASP A 203 3.94 21.97 9.37
C ASP A 203 4.52 21.83 7.94
N GLU A 204 5.82 21.59 7.82
CA GLU A 204 6.48 21.35 6.53
C GLU A 204 5.98 20.06 5.88
N PHE A 205 5.75 19.01 6.67
CA PHE A 205 5.16 17.78 6.20
C PHE A 205 3.76 18.01 5.60
N TRP A 206 2.88 18.71 6.31
CA TRP A 206 1.53 18.98 5.83
C TRP A 206 1.51 19.88 4.59
N GLN A 207 2.45 20.83 4.48
CA GLN A 207 2.64 21.63 3.25
C GLN A 207 3.07 20.75 2.08
N LEU A 208 4.02 19.85 2.30
CA LEU A 208 4.44 18.87 1.28
C LEU A 208 3.27 18.02 0.80
N ILE A 209 2.45 17.51 1.73
CA ILE A 209 1.27 16.69 1.39
C ILE A 209 0.28 17.52 0.54
N SER A 210 0.00 18.76 0.90
CA SER A 210 -0.85 19.66 0.10
C SER A 210 -0.32 19.81 -1.33
N HIS A 211 0.98 20.07 -1.49
CA HIS A 211 1.59 20.17 -2.81
C HIS A 211 1.51 18.86 -3.63
N GLN A 212 1.56 17.72 -2.96
CA GLN A 212 1.42 16.42 -3.64
C GLN A 212 -0.02 16.18 -4.11
N ILE A 213 -1.02 16.61 -3.34
CA ILE A 213 -2.43 16.57 -3.76
C ILE A 213 -2.64 17.42 -5.03
N ASP A 214 -2.12 18.65 -5.03
CA ASP A 214 -2.21 19.53 -6.21
C ASP A 214 -1.50 18.92 -7.43
N ALA A 215 -0.35 18.26 -7.21
CA ALA A 215 0.39 17.59 -8.28
C ALA A 215 -0.38 16.36 -8.81
N PHE A 216 -1.06 15.62 -7.94
CA PHE A 216 -1.91 14.49 -8.32
C PHE A 216 -3.14 14.94 -9.10
N ALA A 217 -3.80 16.02 -8.66
CA ALA A 217 -4.94 16.59 -9.38
C ALA A 217 -4.55 17.01 -10.81
N ARG A 218 -3.43 17.71 -10.97
CA ARG A 218 -2.90 18.04 -12.33
C ARG A 218 -2.56 16.80 -13.14
N ALA A 219 -2.10 15.72 -12.51
CA ALA A 219 -1.83 14.47 -13.22
C ALA A 219 -3.13 13.81 -13.71
N CYS A 220 -4.21 13.85 -12.93
CA CYS A 220 -5.53 13.39 -13.32
C CYS A 220 -6.09 14.19 -14.49
N GLU A 221 -6.03 15.53 -14.41
CA GLU A 221 -6.42 16.42 -15.52
C GLU A 221 -5.67 16.08 -16.81
N GLY A 222 -4.35 15.83 -16.71
CA GLY A 222 -3.50 15.43 -17.84
C GLY A 222 -3.88 14.07 -18.44
N GLN A 223 -4.60 13.22 -17.72
CA GLN A 223 -5.16 11.95 -18.18
C GLN A 223 -6.66 12.06 -18.57
N GLY A 224 -7.27 13.24 -18.45
CA GLY A 224 -8.70 13.44 -18.69
C GLY A 224 -9.59 12.75 -17.65
N ARG A 225 -9.10 12.55 -16.44
CA ARG A 225 -9.81 11.90 -15.33
C ARG A 225 -10.12 12.90 -14.23
N ASP A 226 -11.31 12.79 -13.64
CA ASP A 226 -11.64 13.60 -12.46
C ASP A 226 -10.79 13.11 -11.26
N PRO A 227 -10.08 14.00 -10.56
CA PRO A 227 -9.35 13.64 -9.35
C PRO A 227 -10.23 13.02 -8.25
N ASP A 228 -11.51 13.33 -8.21
CA ASP A 228 -12.44 12.80 -7.23
C ASP A 228 -12.93 11.37 -7.56
N ASP A 229 -12.65 10.87 -8.77
CA ASP A 229 -12.86 9.46 -9.15
C ASP A 229 -11.77 8.53 -8.58
N VAL A 230 -10.73 9.08 -7.96
CA VAL A 230 -9.63 8.30 -7.37
C VAL A 230 -9.57 8.56 -5.88
N ARG A 231 -9.76 7.53 -5.07
CA ARG A 231 -9.60 7.63 -3.61
C ARG A 231 -8.20 8.10 -3.26
N ARG A 232 -8.09 8.96 -2.26
CA ARG A 232 -6.82 9.47 -1.74
C ARG A 232 -6.52 8.84 -0.40
N SER A 233 -5.37 8.18 -0.29
CA SER A 233 -4.90 7.49 0.92
C SER A 233 -3.62 8.15 1.45
N LEU A 234 -3.59 8.43 2.74
CA LEU A 234 -2.42 8.99 3.43
C LEU A 234 -1.89 7.98 4.44
N LEU A 235 -0.60 7.66 4.35
CA LEU A 235 0.09 6.83 5.33
C LEU A 235 0.92 7.70 6.27
N LEU A 236 0.66 7.58 7.58
CA LEU A 236 1.38 8.29 8.66
C LEU A 236 2.13 7.33 9.60
N GLY A 237 3.11 7.86 10.33
CA GLY A 237 3.87 7.12 11.33
C GLY A 237 5.34 6.88 10.96
N PHE A 238 5.85 7.52 9.90
CA PHE A 238 7.24 7.38 9.44
C PHE A 238 8.09 8.66 9.58
N GLY A 239 7.69 9.59 10.39
CA GLY A 239 8.41 10.84 10.60
C GLY A 239 8.06 11.46 11.94
N ARG A 240 7.92 12.78 11.98
CA ARG A 240 7.56 13.50 13.20
C ARG A 240 6.05 13.59 13.43
N VAL A 241 5.23 13.31 12.42
CA VAL A 241 3.78 13.18 12.58
C VAL A 241 3.46 11.75 12.99
N LEU A 242 3.28 11.55 14.30
CA LEU A 242 3.05 10.27 14.94
C LEU A 242 1.66 10.22 15.56
N PRO A 243 0.64 9.75 14.83
CA PRO A 243 -0.75 9.73 15.32
C PRO A 243 -0.93 8.91 16.62
N THR A 244 -0.13 7.87 16.78
CA THR A 244 -0.29 6.90 17.89
C THR A 244 0.33 7.34 19.22
N THR A 245 0.81 8.58 19.33
CA THR A 245 1.37 9.11 20.59
C THR A 245 0.30 9.45 21.64
N SER A 246 -0.91 9.75 21.21
CA SER A 246 -2.08 9.97 22.07
C SER A 246 -3.37 9.91 21.25
N VAL A 247 -4.50 9.74 21.92
CA VAL A 247 -5.83 9.79 21.28
C VAL A 247 -6.06 11.13 20.59
N ASP A 248 -5.68 12.23 21.24
CA ASP A 248 -5.84 13.56 20.66
C ASP A 248 -4.95 13.77 19.42
N SER A 249 -3.73 13.24 19.42
CA SER A 249 -2.85 13.24 18.25
C SER A 249 -3.45 12.43 17.08
N TYR A 250 -4.10 11.31 17.39
CA TYR A 250 -4.76 10.48 16.38
C TYR A 250 -5.93 11.23 15.76
N LEU A 251 -6.82 11.81 16.58
CA LEU A 251 -7.98 12.56 16.11
C LEU A 251 -7.57 13.81 15.32
N ALA A 252 -6.55 14.54 15.77
CA ALA A 252 -6.02 15.69 15.04
C ALA A 252 -5.46 15.29 13.67
N ALA A 253 -4.79 14.14 13.55
CA ALA A 253 -4.32 13.62 12.27
C ALA A 253 -5.50 13.26 11.33
N VAL A 254 -6.56 12.66 11.87
CA VAL A 254 -7.81 12.37 11.13
C VAL A 254 -8.46 13.66 10.61
N GLU A 255 -8.64 14.65 11.48
CA GLU A 255 -9.23 15.95 11.10
C GLU A 255 -8.39 16.64 10.01
N ARG A 256 -7.06 16.61 10.15
CA ARG A 256 -6.16 17.25 9.19
C ARG A 256 -6.18 16.54 7.84
N ALA A 257 -6.14 15.21 7.82
CA ALA A 257 -6.23 14.42 6.59
C ALA A 257 -7.59 14.65 5.88
N ALA A 258 -8.69 14.63 6.64
CA ALA A 258 -10.04 14.93 6.12
C ALA A 258 -10.14 16.33 5.53
N ALA A 259 -9.59 17.34 6.21
CA ALA A 259 -9.56 18.73 5.73
C ALA A 259 -8.76 18.90 4.42
N LEU A 260 -7.78 18.04 4.17
CA LEU A 260 -7.00 17.99 2.93
C LEU A 260 -7.66 17.11 1.84
N GLY A 261 -8.83 16.53 2.11
CA GLY A 261 -9.60 15.76 1.13
C GLY A 261 -9.08 14.33 0.95
N PHE A 262 -8.44 13.75 1.94
CA PHE A 262 -8.17 12.31 1.95
C PHE A 262 -9.44 11.51 2.30
N ASP A 263 -9.57 10.34 1.70
CA ASP A 263 -10.66 9.39 1.94
C ASP A 263 -10.22 8.31 2.94
N GLU A 264 -8.92 8.01 2.95
CA GLU A 264 -8.33 6.98 3.79
C GLU A 264 -7.12 7.52 4.57
N LEU A 265 -7.08 7.19 5.87
CA LEU A 265 -5.90 7.36 6.71
C LEU A 265 -5.38 6.01 7.15
N VAL A 266 -4.11 5.72 6.82
CA VAL A 266 -3.40 4.54 7.28
C VAL A 266 -2.39 4.96 8.34
N VAL A 267 -2.41 4.28 9.49
CA VAL A 267 -1.43 4.49 10.56
C VAL A 267 -0.51 3.27 10.69
N SER A 268 0.74 3.49 11.09
CA SER A 268 1.68 2.40 11.31
C SER A 268 1.37 1.69 12.62
N GLY A 269 1.17 0.39 12.57
CA GLY A 269 1.05 -0.53 13.70
C GLY A 269 2.36 -1.22 14.03
N SER A 270 3.46 -0.49 14.11
CA SER A 270 4.83 -1.04 14.29
C SER A 270 5.04 -1.82 15.59
N HIS A 271 4.20 -1.59 16.61
CA HIS A 271 4.22 -2.35 17.87
C HIS A 271 3.98 -3.86 17.67
N TRP A 272 3.20 -4.27 16.69
CA TRP A 272 3.01 -5.69 16.37
C TRP A 272 4.26 -6.36 15.82
N ALA A 273 5.13 -5.58 15.18
CA ALA A 273 6.43 -6.06 14.71
C ALA A 273 7.49 -6.10 15.82
N ALA A 274 7.40 -5.17 16.78
CA ALA A 274 8.40 -4.98 17.83
C ALA A 274 8.03 -5.57 19.20
N GLY A 275 6.79 -6.07 19.34
CA GLY A 275 6.29 -6.65 20.60
C GLY A 275 6.05 -5.62 21.71
N THR A 276 5.89 -4.34 21.38
CA THR A 276 5.59 -3.27 22.33
C THR A 276 4.12 -2.89 22.26
N PRO A 277 3.30 -3.16 23.30
CA PRO A 277 1.85 -2.87 23.30
C PRO A 277 1.52 -1.40 23.59
N SER A 278 2.46 -0.48 23.56
CA SER A 278 2.32 0.85 24.18
C SER A 278 1.31 1.80 23.53
N ASP A 279 0.81 1.50 22.35
CA ASP A 279 -0.14 2.34 21.63
C ASP A 279 -1.49 1.65 21.28
N VAL A 280 -1.69 0.38 21.66
CA VAL A 280 -2.94 -0.35 21.40
C VAL A 280 -4.15 0.40 21.97
N GLU A 281 -4.06 0.89 23.19
CA GLU A 281 -5.13 1.64 23.83
C GLU A 281 -5.47 2.95 23.10
N VAL A 282 -4.47 3.61 22.51
CA VAL A 282 -4.67 4.82 21.70
C VAL A 282 -5.50 4.50 20.46
N HIS A 283 -5.20 3.40 19.76
CA HIS A 283 -5.96 2.97 18.59
C HIS A 283 -7.40 2.64 18.96
N GLU A 284 -7.62 1.87 20.02
CA GLU A 284 -8.95 1.48 20.49
C GLU A 284 -9.81 2.68 20.86
N GLN A 285 -9.28 3.59 21.68
CA GLN A 285 -9.99 4.78 22.10
C GLN A 285 -10.25 5.76 20.96
N ALA A 286 -9.29 5.92 20.04
CA ALA A 286 -9.47 6.80 18.88
C ALA A 286 -10.55 6.26 17.95
N LEU A 287 -10.50 4.97 17.57
CA LEU A 287 -11.50 4.37 16.69
C LEU A 287 -12.88 4.35 17.32
N ALA A 288 -13.00 4.10 18.65
CA ALA A 288 -14.28 4.18 19.35
C ALA A 288 -14.92 5.57 19.33
N ARG A 289 -14.12 6.66 19.15
CA ARG A 289 -14.64 8.05 19.00
C ARG A 289 -14.98 8.40 17.55
N LEU A 290 -14.45 7.66 16.57
CA LEU A 290 -14.63 7.91 15.15
C LEU A 290 -15.76 7.08 14.52
N ARG A 291 -16.21 6.04 15.22
CA ARG A 291 -17.32 5.15 14.84
C ARG A 291 -18.58 5.53 15.61
#